data_e256bdf77ecc28cccdda735118495125
#
_entry.id   e256bdf77ecc28cccdda735118495125
#
_cell.length_a   1.000
_cell.length_b   1.000
_cell.length_c   1.000
_cell.angle_alpha   90.00
_cell.angle_beta   90.00
_cell.angle_gamma   90.00
#
_symmetry.space_group_name_H-M   'P 1'
#
loop_
_entity.id
_entity.type
_entity.pdbx_description
1 polymer ?
#
loop_
_entity_poly.entity_id
_entity_poly.type
_entity_poly.pdbx_seq_one_letter_code
_entity_poly.pdbx_strand_id
1 'polypeptide(L)'
;VGRRGWSVGTLIRAAVSDVDASCPAQDASNAVAITNIDEYAHLSRDDIEALGVELTTIRRDVEDSRGRRDARYIRRTIAFQRALDASSRLLLALSRGRIGWVLGVAGLGVAKSIENMEIGHNVSHGQWDWMNDPEVHSTTWEWDMAGTSTQWKYAHNFVHHRYTNVVGMDEDVGFGVMRVTRDQRWRPRHLLQPIQNLVLAATFEWGVAVHDVDIHQRSGVRAVAVKIARQSAKDYVLFPALSGRRWRRTLAADATANLLRNVWAYLVIFCGHFPDGAEKFTLEELERETSSEWYLRQMLGTANFRAGPVLAFLSGNLCYQIEHHLFPDLPSNRYAEIAARVRPLCEKYDLPYTTGPLARQYWQTFRTILKLALPDCLLVATADDAPETASESKFRAQSRAGVRSASSSAESRRSGLRTALRNRSTSSW
;
A
#
# COMPACT_ATOMS: atom_id res chain seq x y z
N VAL A 1 18.47 -27.49 25.68
CA VAL A 1 18.86 -27.67 24.28
C VAL A 1 17.70 -27.13 23.46
N GLY A 2 17.76 -25.84 23.14
CA GLY A 2 16.70 -25.13 22.41
C GLY A 2 16.79 -25.37 20.91
N ARG A 3 15.77 -25.96 20.33
CA ARG A 3 15.58 -25.97 18.87
C ARG A 3 14.98 -24.59 18.45
N ARG A 4 15.77 -23.77 17.75
CA ARG A 4 15.30 -22.57 17.07
C ARG A 4 14.47 -23.00 15.86
N GLY A 5 13.16 -22.82 15.93
CA GLY A 5 12.28 -22.97 14.76
C GLY A 5 12.52 -21.82 13.80
N TRP A 6 12.85 -22.12 12.56
CA TRP A 6 13.06 -21.13 11.50
C TRP A 6 11.73 -20.86 10.81
N SER A 7 11.32 -19.59 10.70
CA SER A 7 10.18 -19.19 9.85
C SER A 7 10.54 -19.39 8.38
N VAL A 8 9.53 -19.49 7.50
CA VAL A 8 9.76 -19.53 6.04
C VAL A 8 10.62 -18.33 5.61
N GLY A 9 10.42 -17.16 6.19
CA GLY A 9 11.28 -15.99 5.99
C GLY A 9 12.72 -16.21 6.52
N THR A 10 12.89 -17.01 7.57
CA THR A 10 14.21 -17.32 8.15
C THR A 10 14.94 -18.39 7.34
N LEU A 11 14.22 -19.38 6.76
CA LEU A 11 14.82 -20.38 5.85
C LEU A 11 15.27 -19.75 4.54
N ILE A 12 14.54 -18.78 4.02
CA ILE A 12 14.98 -17.98 2.86
C ILE A 12 16.17 -17.09 3.24
N ARG A 13 16.29 -16.64 4.49
CA ARG A 13 17.45 -15.87 4.97
C ARG A 13 18.73 -16.69 5.07
N ALA A 14 18.65 -17.98 5.41
CA ALA A 14 19.84 -18.83 5.62
C ALA A 14 20.51 -19.32 4.32
N ALA A 15 19.77 -19.37 3.20
CA ALA A 15 20.30 -19.90 1.93
C ALA A 15 21.12 -18.89 1.10
N VAL A 16 21.30 -17.63 1.54
CA VAL A 16 21.80 -16.53 0.73
C VAL A 16 23.03 -15.81 1.31
N SER A 17 23.70 -16.39 2.34
CA SER A 17 24.78 -15.67 3.06
C SER A 17 26.13 -15.52 2.31
N ASP A 18 26.35 -16.13 1.15
CA ASP A 18 27.71 -16.29 0.62
C ASP A 18 28.03 -15.67 -0.75
N VAL A 19 27.19 -14.77 -1.30
CA VAL A 19 27.44 -14.21 -2.66
C VAL A 19 27.58 -12.68 -2.68
N ASP A 20 27.99 -12.04 -1.62
CA ASP A 20 27.98 -10.56 -1.50
C ASP A 20 29.38 -9.89 -1.45
N ALA A 21 30.35 -10.44 -2.20
CA ALA A 21 31.74 -9.95 -2.16
C ALA A 21 32.08 -8.88 -3.21
N SER A 22 31.15 -8.43 -4.08
CA SER A 22 31.48 -7.56 -5.21
C SER A 22 30.84 -6.17 -5.25
N CYS A 23 29.92 -5.87 -4.30
CA CYS A 23 29.38 -4.51 -4.17
C CYS A 23 29.85 -3.90 -2.84
N PRO A 24 30.42 -2.66 -2.85
CA PRO A 24 30.77 -1.98 -1.61
C PRO A 24 29.54 -1.85 -0.71
N ALA A 25 29.71 -2.17 0.59
CA ALA A 25 28.68 -1.95 1.59
C ALA A 25 28.30 -0.47 1.61
N GLN A 26 27.02 -0.15 1.50
CA GLN A 26 26.54 1.19 1.79
C GLN A 26 26.66 1.42 3.29
N ASP A 27 27.43 2.43 3.67
CA ASP A 27 27.46 2.92 5.06
C ASP A 27 26.08 3.47 5.43
N ALA A 28 25.43 2.85 6.39
CA ALA A 28 24.13 3.27 6.95
C ALA A 28 24.22 4.57 7.78
N SER A 29 25.38 5.25 7.75
CA SER A 29 25.70 6.30 8.73
C SER A 29 25.24 7.73 8.38
N ASN A 30 24.51 7.93 7.26
CA ASN A 30 24.05 9.27 6.86
C ASN A 30 22.54 9.32 6.65
N ALA A 31 21.77 9.08 7.71
CA ALA A 31 20.35 9.39 7.70
C ALA A 31 20.14 10.90 7.71
N VAL A 32 19.19 11.37 6.92
CA VAL A 32 18.84 12.78 6.77
C VAL A 32 17.52 12.99 7.50
N ALA A 33 17.48 13.95 8.42
CA ALA A 33 16.23 14.35 9.06
C ALA A 33 15.21 14.82 7.99
N ILE A 34 13.91 14.75 8.27
CA ILE A 34 12.86 15.12 7.33
C ILE A 34 13.06 16.55 6.78
N THR A 35 13.54 17.46 7.61
CA THR A 35 13.89 18.84 7.24
C THR A 35 15.13 18.97 6.34
N ASN A 36 15.88 17.89 6.14
CA ASN A 36 17.03 17.84 5.23
C ASN A 36 16.69 17.21 3.87
N ILE A 37 15.41 16.88 3.64
CA ILE A 37 14.90 16.49 2.33
C ILE A 37 14.79 17.77 1.50
N ASP A 38 15.36 17.79 0.29
CA ASP A 38 15.47 18.99 -0.55
C ASP A 38 14.10 19.68 -0.77
N GLU A 39 13.04 18.90 -0.92
CA GLU A 39 11.68 19.36 -1.13
C GLU A 39 11.08 20.13 0.07
N TYR A 40 11.71 20.01 1.27
CA TYR A 40 11.21 20.57 2.53
C TYR A 40 12.24 21.41 3.27
N ALA A 41 13.46 21.45 2.79
CA ALA A 41 14.56 22.19 3.39
C ALA A 41 14.28 23.72 3.49
N HIS A 42 13.31 24.21 2.72
CA HIS A 42 12.89 25.63 2.74
C HIS A 42 11.94 25.95 3.90
N LEU A 43 11.30 24.95 4.53
CA LEU A 43 10.37 25.19 5.63
C LEU A 43 11.11 25.52 6.93
N SER A 44 10.72 26.61 7.57
CA SER A 44 11.12 26.88 8.93
C SER A 44 10.35 26.00 9.93
N ARG A 45 10.83 25.89 11.16
CA ARG A 45 10.10 25.21 12.23
C ARG A 45 8.72 25.85 12.47
N ASP A 46 8.64 27.17 12.40
CA ASP A 46 7.40 27.90 12.58
C ASP A 46 6.40 27.61 11.45
N ASP A 47 6.88 27.42 10.21
CA ASP A 47 6.03 27.01 9.08
C ASP A 47 5.45 25.61 9.29
N ILE A 48 6.25 24.66 9.77
CA ILE A 48 5.81 23.29 10.06
C ILE A 48 4.77 23.29 11.18
N GLU A 49 4.99 24.04 12.25
CA GLU A 49 4.02 24.17 13.35
C GLU A 49 2.72 24.84 12.88
N ALA A 50 2.80 25.89 12.07
CA ALA A 50 1.64 26.56 11.51
C ALA A 50 0.83 25.63 10.59
N LEU A 51 1.49 24.85 9.74
CA LEU A 51 0.87 23.81 8.91
C LEU A 51 0.13 22.79 9.80
N GLY A 52 0.77 22.31 10.87
CA GLY A 52 0.17 21.36 11.80
C GLY A 52 -1.10 21.90 12.47
N VAL A 53 -1.12 23.19 12.84
CA VAL A 53 -2.30 23.87 13.38
C VAL A 53 -3.43 23.94 12.35
N GLU A 54 -3.11 24.28 11.09
CA GLU A 54 -4.10 24.37 10.00
C GLU A 54 -4.70 22.97 9.68
N LEU A 55 -3.87 21.93 9.64
CA LEU A 55 -4.33 20.55 9.46
C LEU A 55 -5.20 20.09 10.62
N THR A 56 -4.82 20.40 11.87
CA THR A 56 -5.63 20.10 13.04
C THR A 56 -6.97 20.82 13.01
N THR A 57 -7.02 22.04 12.47
CA THR A 57 -8.28 22.79 12.28
C THR A 57 -9.18 22.11 11.26
N ILE A 58 -8.62 21.64 10.13
CA ILE A 58 -9.37 20.85 9.15
C ILE A 58 -9.98 19.61 9.80
N ARG A 59 -9.18 18.88 10.58
CA ARG A 59 -9.64 17.70 11.32
C ARG A 59 -10.85 18.02 12.21
N ARG A 60 -10.74 19.03 13.07
CA ARG A 60 -11.81 19.43 14.01
C ARG A 60 -13.10 19.81 13.29
N ASP A 61 -13.00 20.61 12.25
CA ASP A 61 -14.17 21.03 11.48
C ASP A 61 -14.94 19.85 10.88
N VAL A 62 -14.22 18.82 10.41
CA VAL A 62 -14.83 17.60 9.88
C VAL A 62 -15.42 16.76 11.02
N GLU A 63 -14.72 16.62 12.14
CA GLU A 63 -15.23 15.93 13.34
C GLU A 63 -16.52 16.54 13.86
N ASP A 64 -16.58 17.87 13.99
CA ASP A 64 -17.74 18.60 14.48
C ASP A 64 -18.93 18.55 13.51
N SER A 65 -18.67 18.39 12.23
CA SER A 65 -19.70 18.29 11.17
C SER A 65 -20.16 16.87 10.84
N ARG A 66 -19.61 15.84 11.53
CA ARG A 66 -20.10 14.46 11.38
C ARG A 66 -21.57 14.33 11.75
N GLY A 67 -22.32 13.53 10.98
CA GLY A 67 -23.74 13.43 11.27
C GLY A 67 -24.53 12.50 10.36
N ARG A 68 -25.83 12.80 10.21
CA ARG A 68 -26.79 11.95 9.45
C ARG A 68 -26.39 11.69 8.00
N ARG A 69 -25.62 12.58 7.35
CA ARG A 69 -25.12 12.39 5.99
C ARG A 69 -24.15 11.20 5.95
N ASP A 70 -23.20 11.19 6.88
CA ASP A 70 -22.14 10.20 6.96
C ASP A 70 -22.69 8.85 7.42
N ALA A 71 -23.56 8.84 8.44
CA ALA A 71 -24.26 7.64 8.88
C ALA A 71 -25.11 7.00 7.77
N ARG A 72 -25.79 7.80 6.94
CA ARG A 72 -26.56 7.30 5.80
C ARG A 72 -25.66 6.74 4.70
N TYR A 73 -24.49 7.34 4.52
CA TYR A 73 -23.53 6.87 3.52
C TYR A 73 -23.11 5.43 3.83
N ILE A 74 -22.56 5.16 5.00
CA ILE A 74 -22.04 3.82 5.33
C ILE A 74 -23.17 2.75 5.34
N ARG A 75 -24.33 3.07 5.92
CA ARG A 75 -25.46 2.13 5.95
C ARG A 75 -25.97 1.80 4.54
N ARG A 76 -26.04 2.78 3.63
CA ARG A 76 -26.40 2.54 2.22
C ARG A 76 -25.34 1.76 1.49
N THR A 77 -24.07 2.01 1.73
CA THR A 77 -22.94 1.28 1.16
C THR A 77 -23.01 -0.19 1.56
N ILE A 78 -23.22 -0.49 2.85
CA ILE A 78 -23.37 -1.87 3.34
C ILE A 78 -24.60 -2.56 2.72
N ALA A 79 -25.74 -1.88 2.69
CA ALA A 79 -26.95 -2.43 2.09
C ALA A 79 -26.77 -2.72 0.58
N PHE A 80 -26.13 -1.80 -0.15
CA PHE A 80 -25.82 -1.96 -1.56
C PHE A 80 -24.86 -3.14 -1.80
N GLN A 81 -23.77 -3.20 -1.03
CA GLN A 81 -22.79 -4.28 -1.12
C GLN A 81 -23.43 -5.65 -0.86
N ARG A 82 -24.22 -5.79 0.21
CA ARG A 82 -24.91 -7.05 0.56
C ARG A 82 -25.90 -7.47 -0.53
N ALA A 83 -26.66 -6.51 -1.08
CA ALA A 83 -27.59 -6.77 -2.18
C ALA A 83 -26.86 -7.21 -3.46
N LEU A 84 -25.73 -6.54 -3.78
CA LEU A 84 -24.91 -6.86 -4.95
C LEU A 84 -24.26 -8.25 -4.80
N ASP A 85 -23.69 -8.58 -3.62
CA ASP A 85 -23.12 -9.91 -3.36
C ASP A 85 -24.17 -11.00 -3.52
N ALA A 86 -25.32 -10.86 -2.84
CA ALA A 86 -26.41 -11.86 -2.88
C ALA A 86 -26.97 -12.04 -4.29
N SER A 87 -27.24 -10.95 -5.02
CA SER A 87 -27.76 -11.02 -6.39
C SER A 87 -26.75 -11.62 -7.37
N SER A 88 -25.46 -11.30 -7.22
CA SER A 88 -24.39 -11.87 -8.05
C SER A 88 -24.24 -13.38 -7.81
N ARG A 89 -24.27 -13.84 -6.55
CA ARG A 89 -24.24 -15.26 -6.21
C ARG A 89 -25.47 -16.00 -6.72
N LEU A 90 -26.65 -15.40 -6.60
CA LEU A 90 -27.89 -15.98 -7.15
C LEU A 90 -27.79 -16.08 -8.67
N LEU A 91 -27.31 -15.03 -9.35
CA LEU A 91 -27.10 -15.04 -10.80
C LEU A 91 -26.14 -16.18 -11.22
N LEU A 92 -25.00 -16.33 -10.51
CA LEU A 92 -24.03 -17.40 -10.76
C LEU A 92 -24.63 -18.80 -10.57
N ALA A 93 -25.43 -18.98 -9.52
CA ALA A 93 -26.11 -20.26 -9.24
C ALA A 93 -27.17 -20.59 -10.26
N LEU A 94 -27.93 -19.63 -10.76
CA LEU A 94 -29.10 -19.88 -11.65
C LEU A 94 -28.75 -19.76 -13.14
N SER A 95 -27.78 -18.94 -13.52
CA SER A 95 -27.49 -18.67 -14.93
C SER A 95 -26.85 -19.88 -15.64
N ARG A 96 -27.34 -20.14 -16.85
CA ARG A 96 -26.76 -21.16 -17.76
C ARG A 96 -25.83 -20.58 -18.81
N GLY A 97 -26.03 -19.31 -19.17
CA GLY A 97 -25.32 -18.63 -20.23
C GLY A 97 -23.97 -18.01 -19.80
N ARG A 98 -23.13 -17.70 -20.80
CA ARG A 98 -21.83 -17.00 -20.57
C ARG A 98 -22.05 -15.58 -20.04
N ILE A 99 -23.06 -14.86 -20.56
CA ILE A 99 -23.35 -13.47 -20.15
C ILE A 99 -23.69 -13.41 -18.65
N GLY A 100 -24.57 -14.28 -18.16
CA GLY A 100 -24.91 -14.32 -16.74
C GLY A 100 -23.72 -14.71 -15.86
N TRP A 101 -22.80 -15.55 -16.34
CA TRP A 101 -21.58 -15.86 -15.63
C TRP A 101 -20.66 -14.62 -15.53
N VAL A 102 -20.42 -13.91 -16.65
CA VAL A 102 -19.60 -12.70 -16.69
C VAL A 102 -20.18 -11.61 -15.78
N LEU A 103 -21.47 -11.34 -15.88
CA LEU A 103 -22.16 -10.34 -15.04
C LEU A 103 -22.11 -10.75 -13.55
N GLY A 104 -22.30 -12.03 -13.24
CA GLY A 104 -22.20 -12.53 -11.88
C GLY A 104 -20.80 -12.41 -11.29
N VAL A 105 -19.76 -12.75 -12.07
CA VAL A 105 -18.35 -12.55 -11.67
C VAL A 105 -18.01 -11.08 -11.47
N ALA A 106 -18.40 -10.24 -12.42
CA ALA A 106 -18.14 -8.79 -12.32
C ALA A 106 -18.84 -8.19 -11.10
N GLY A 107 -20.12 -8.51 -10.90
CA GLY A 107 -20.89 -8.03 -9.74
C GLY A 107 -20.31 -8.54 -8.41
N LEU A 108 -19.93 -9.81 -8.34
CA LEU A 108 -19.31 -10.39 -7.14
C LEU A 108 -17.92 -9.78 -6.88
N GLY A 109 -17.11 -9.58 -7.92
CA GLY A 109 -15.80 -8.92 -7.78
C GLY A 109 -15.93 -7.49 -7.27
N VAL A 110 -16.90 -6.72 -7.79
CA VAL A 110 -17.23 -5.38 -7.31
C VAL A 110 -17.72 -5.41 -5.86
N ALA A 111 -18.63 -6.33 -5.51
CA ALA A 111 -19.15 -6.46 -4.14
C ALA A 111 -18.03 -6.77 -3.14
N LYS A 112 -17.10 -7.66 -3.49
CA LYS A 112 -15.93 -7.99 -2.67
C LYS A 112 -14.94 -6.83 -2.57
N SER A 113 -14.76 -6.04 -3.63
CA SER A 113 -13.91 -4.85 -3.60
C SER A 113 -14.50 -3.77 -2.69
N ILE A 114 -15.81 -3.54 -2.74
CA ILE A 114 -16.50 -2.61 -1.84
C ILE A 114 -16.38 -3.08 -0.38
N GLU A 115 -16.60 -4.37 -0.13
CA GLU A 115 -16.46 -4.95 1.22
C GLU A 115 -15.04 -4.74 1.76
N ASN A 116 -14.03 -5.00 0.94
CA ASN A 116 -12.65 -4.88 1.38
C ASN A 116 -12.20 -3.42 1.55
N MET A 117 -12.44 -2.56 0.54
CA MET A 117 -11.85 -1.22 0.47
C MET A 117 -12.74 -0.16 1.16
N GLU A 118 -14.03 -0.10 0.81
CA GLU A 118 -14.89 0.99 1.31
C GLU A 118 -15.52 0.66 2.68
N ILE A 119 -15.76 -0.63 2.98
CA ILE A 119 -16.38 -1.01 4.24
C ILE A 119 -15.32 -1.50 5.23
N GLY A 120 -14.74 -2.66 5.00
CA GLY A 120 -13.88 -3.35 5.96
C GLY A 120 -12.67 -2.53 6.38
N HIS A 121 -11.96 -1.95 5.42
CA HIS A 121 -10.82 -1.06 5.64
C HIS A 121 -11.23 0.16 6.48
N ASN A 122 -12.23 0.91 6.04
CA ASN A 122 -12.64 2.17 6.66
C ASN A 122 -13.31 1.98 8.03
N VAL A 123 -14.12 0.91 8.21
CA VAL A 123 -14.67 0.56 9.53
C VAL A 123 -13.54 0.15 10.48
N SER A 124 -12.56 -0.60 10.01
CA SER A 124 -11.41 -1.00 10.83
C SER A 124 -10.54 0.17 11.27
N HIS A 125 -10.54 1.30 10.55
CA HIS A 125 -9.95 2.57 10.98
C HIS A 125 -10.76 3.32 12.04
N GLY A 126 -11.93 2.83 12.43
CA GLY A 126 -12.78 3.51 13.40
C GLY A 126 -13.54 4.72 12.85
N GLN A 127 -13.60 4.89 11.53
CA GLN A 127 -14.24 6.04 10.88
C GLN A 127 -15.71 6.26 11.28
N TRP A 128 -16.35 5.20 11.77
CA TRP A 128 -17.78 5.16 12.12
C TRP A 128 -18.02 4.94 13.63
N ASP A 129 -16.97 4.82 14.45
CA ASP A 129 -17.07 4.50 15.88
C ASP A 129 -17.85 5.57 16.66
N TRP A 130 -17.82 6.82 16.21
CA TRP A 130 -18.62 7.91 16.78
C TRP A 130 -20.14 7.67 16.75
N MET A 131 -20.62 6.72 15.92
CA MET A 131 -22.04 6.35 15.87
C MET A 131 -22.47 5.44 17.03
N ASN A 132 -21.52 4.83 17.76
CA ASN A 132 -21.75 3.80 18.77
C ASN A 132 -22.69 2.67 18.28
N ASP A 133 -22.62 2.33 16.98
CA ASP A 133 -23.43 1.30 16.34
C ASP A 133 -22.58 0.03 16.19
N PRO A 134 -22.89 -1.07 16.93
CA PRO A 134 -22.10 -2.30 16.86
C PRO A 134 -21.98 -2.92 15.47
N GLU A 135 -22.90 -2.58 14.54
CA GLU A 135 -22.84 -3.10 13.16
C GLU A 135 -21.75 -2.42 12.31
N VAL A 136 -21.24 -1.28 12.73
CA VAL A 136 -20.21 -0.52 12.00
C VAL A 136 -19.07 -0.02 12.91
N HIS A 137 -18.90 -0.64 14.06
CA HIS A 137 -17.87 -0.27 15.02
C HIS A 137 -16.59 -1.08 14.82
N SER A 138 -15.43 -0.43 14.87
CA SER A 138 -14.12 -1.04 14.60
C SER A 138 -13.81 -2.23 15.53
N THR A 139 -14.34 -2.26 16.74
CA THR A 139 -14.10 -3.34 17.73
C THR A 139 -14.90 -4.61 17.44
N THR A 140 -16.01 -4.51 16.72
CA THR A 140 -16.94 -5.62 16.46
C THR A 140 -16.94 -6.10 15.01
N TRP A 141 -16.53 -5.22 14.11
CA TRP A 141 -16.48 -5.54 12.66
C TRP A 141 -15.44 -6.60 12.35
N GLU A 142 -15.85 -7.63 11.61
CA GLU A 142 -14.96 -8.62 11.05
C GLU A 142 -15.18 -8.70 9.54
N TRP A 143 -14.18 -8.34 8.78
CA TRP A 143 -14.25 -8.25 7.33
C TRP A 143 -14.26 -9.60 6.61
N ASP A 144 -14.69 -9.60 5.34
CA ASP A 144 -14.77 -10.78 4.49
C ASP A 144 -13.45 -11.07 3.76
N MET A 145 -12.37 -11.24 4.55
CA MET A 145 -11.01 -11.49 4.10
C MET A 145 -10.39 -12.69 4.83
N ALA A 146 -9.28 -13.22 4.30
CA ALA A 146 -8.56 -14.34 4.90
C ALA A 146 -7.86 -14.00 6.23
N GLY A 147 -7.38 -12.77 6.39
CA GLY A 147 -6.79 -12.27 7.64
C GLY A 147 -7.84 -11.84 8.67
N THR A 148 -7.50 -11.85 9.95
CA THR A 148 -8.38 -11.33 11.00
C THR A 148 -8.35 -9.80 11.03
N SER A 149 -9.49 -9.15 11.27
CA SER A 149 -9.54 -7.68 11.41
C SER A 149 -8.68 -7.17 12.56
N THR A 150 -8.58 -7.93 13.65
CA THR A 150 -7.78 -7.55 14.83
C THR A 150 -6.30 -7.47 14.51
N GLN A 151 -5.76 -8.46 13.81
CA GLN A 151 -4.34 -8.49 13.41
C GLN A 151 -4.05 -7.36 12.41
N TRP A 152 -4.90 -7.23 11.40
CA TRP A 152 -4.76 -6.17 10.41
C TRP A 152 -4.82 -4.78 11.06
N LYS A 153 -5.72 -4.52 12.02
CA LYS A 153 -5.78 -3.25 12.75
C LYS A 153 -4.48 -2.94 13.48
N TYR A 154 -3.84 -3.95 14.08
CA TYR A 154 -2.55 -3.72 14.72
C TYR A 154 -1.46 -3.36 13.70
N ALA A 155 -1.31 -4.18 12.65
CA ALA A 155 -0.31 -3.98 11.63
C ALA A 155 -0.53 -2.67 10.86
N HIS A 156 -1.75 -2.40 10.45
CA HIS A 156 -2.08 -1.26 9.60
C HIS A 156 -2.32 0.03 10.40
N ASN A 157 -3.25 0.05 11.36
CA ASN A 157 -3.57 1.30 12.06
C ASN A 157 -2.46 1.73 13.03
N PHE A 158 -1.82 0.77 13.73
CA PHE A 158 -0.82 1.10 14.72
C PHE A 158 0.59 1.13 14.15
N VAL A 159 1.00 0.14 13.33
CA VAL A 159 2.36 0.10 12.78
C VAL A 159 2.47 0.97 11.52
N HIS A 160 1.72 0.64 10.47
CA HIS A 160 1.83 1.32 9.18
C HIS A 160 1.50 2.83 9.26
N HIS A 161 0.36 3.24 9.80
CA HIS A 161 0.01 4.66 9.91
C HIS A 161 0.93 5.46 10.83
N ARG A 162 1.48 4.81 11.87
CA ARG A 162 2.44 5.47 12.75
C ARG A 162 3.81 5.63 12.08
N TYR A 163 4.26 4.63 11.34
CA TYR A 163 5.58 4.54 10.74
C TYR A 163 5.54 4.56 9.22
N THR A 164 4.54 5.16 8.61
CA THR A 164 4.33 5.17 7.17
C THR A 164 5.62 5.39 6.41
N ASN A 165 5.97 4.44 5.55
CA ASN A 165 7.16 4.42 4.71
C ASN A 165 8.52 4.51 5.46
N VAL A 166 8.57 4.20 6.76
CA VAL A 166 9.83 4.13 7.52
C VAL A 166 10.47 2.76 7.34
N VAL A 167 11.62 2.73 6.68
CA VAL A 167 12.34 1.48 6.38
C VAL A 167 12.75 0.76 7.67
N GLY A 168 12.34 -0.48 7.80
CA GLY A 168 12.63 -1.34 8.96
C GLY A 168 11.63 -1.25 10.10
N MET A 169 10.68 -0.30 10.05
CA MET A 169 9.56 -0.19 10.99
C MET A 169 8.22 -0.52 10.32
N ASP A 170 7.99 0.03 9.14
CA ASP A 170 6.81 -0.22 8.34
C ASP A 170 7.02 -1.47 7.47
N GLU A 171 6.41 -2.58 7.84
CA GLU A 171 6.52 -3.82 7.09
C GLU A 171 5.79 -3.78 5.75
N ASP A 172 4.87 -2.83 5.57
CA ASP A 172 4.19 -2.59 4.29
C ASP A 172 5.15 -2.01 3.23
N VAL A 173 6.33 -1.51 3.61
CA VAL A 173 7.37 -1.10 2.66
C VAL A 173 7.91 -2.31 1.90
N GLY A 174 7.31 -2.56 0.74
CA GLY A 174 7.62 -3.70 -0.12
C GLY A 174 7.06 -5.04 0.37
N PHE A 175 6.20 -5.06 1.39
CA PHE A 175 5.55 -6.26 1.95
C PHE A 175 6.53 -7.40 2.29
N GLY A 176 7.72 -7.03 2.80
CA GLY A 176 8.76 -7.99 3.19
C GLY A 176 9.39 -8.79 2.03
N VAL A 177 8.92 -8.64 0.80
CA VAL A 177 9.38 -9.42 -0.36
C VAL A 177 10.03 -8.57 -1.45
N MET A 178 9.66 -7.30 -1.58
CA MET A 178 10.16 -6.40 -2.61
C MET A 178 11.07 -5.33 -2.01
N ARG A 179 12.05 -4.91 -2.79
CA ARG A 179 12.87 -3.75 -2.54
C ARG A 179 12.28 -2.58 -3.32
N VAL A 180 11.84 -1.55 -2.61
CA VAL A 180 11.16 -0.36 -3.18
C VAL A 180 11.93 0.93 -2.92
N THR A 181 13.03 0.87 -2.15
CA THR A 181 13.97 1.96 -1.94
C THR A 181 15.41 1.41 -1.86
N ARG A 182 16.39 2.27 -2.14
CA ARG A 182 17.83 1.92 -2.03
C ARG A 182 18.29 1.80 -0.58
N ASP A 183 17.57 2.37 0.37
CA ASP A 183 17.83 2.23 1.80
C ASP A 183 17.60 0.78 2.28
N GLN A 184 16.80 0.00 1.55
CA GLN A 184 16.69 -1.44 1.75
C GLN A 184 17.90 -2.15 1.10
N ARG A 185 18.67 -2.91 1.90
CA ARG A 185 19.80 -3.69 1.39
C ARG A 185 19.37 -4.64 0.29
N TRP A 186 20.05 -4.62 -0.87
CA TRP A 186 19.83 -5.57 -1.95
C TRP A 186 20.21 -7.01 -1.53
N ARG A 187 19.46 -7.98 -2.02
CA ARG A 187 19.69 -9.41 -1.84
C ARG A 187 19.39 -10.14 -3.15
N PRO A 188 20.05 -11.29 -3.47
CA PRO A 188 19.82 -12.05 -4.72
C PRO A 188 18.35 -12.42 -4.96
N ARG A 189 17.55 -12.62 -3.91
CA ARG A 189 16.10 -12.88 -4.03
C ARG A 189 15.33 -11.75 -4.72
N HIS A 190 15.86 -10.52 -4.68
CA HIS A 190 15.21 -9.38 -5.32
C HIS A 190 15.23 -9.45 -6.85
N LEU A 191 16.11 -10.27 -7.45
CA LEU A 191 16.04 -10.56 -8.90
C LEU A 191 14.68 -11.17 -9.29
N LEU A 192 14.00 -11.85 -8.39
CA LEU A 192 12.69 -12.47 -8.62
C LEU A 192 11.52 -11.53 -8.29
N GLN A 193 11.78 -10.33 -7.76
CA GLN A 193 10.70 -9.45 -7.31
C GLN A 193 9.69 -9.02 -8.41
N PRO A 194 10.04 -8.94 -9.70
CA PRO A 194 9.01 -8.71 -10.73
C PRO A 194 7.96 -9.84 -10.79
N ILE A 195 8.39 -11.10 -10.58
CA ILE A 195 7.49 -12.26 -10.53
C ILE A 195 6.76 -12.28 -9.19
N GLN A 196 7.46 -12.06 -8.09
CA GLN A 196 6.87 -11.98 -6.74
C GLN A 196 5.79 -10.91 -6.67
N ASN A 197 5.99 -9.78 -7.34
CA ASN A 197 5.02 -8.70 -7.46
C ASN A 197 3.70 -9.16 -8.13
N LEU A 198 3.79 -9.91 -9.23
CA LEU A 198 2.61 -10.46 -9.91
C LEU A 198 1.90 -11.51 -9.05
N VAL A 199 2.66 -12.36 -8.37
CA VAL A 199 2.10 -13.35 -7.44
C VAL A 199 1.41 -12.65 -6.27
N LEU A 200 2.05 -11.63 -5.68
CA LEU A 200 1.44 -10.85 -4.60
C LEU A 200 0.15 -10.17 -5.06
N ALA A 201 0.13 -9.55 -6.25
CA ALA A 201 -1.08 -8.95 -6.78
C ALA A 201 -2.23 -9.97 -6.93
N ALA A 202 -1.93 -11.17 -7.43
CA ALA A 202 -2.93 -12.22 -7.60
C ALA A 202 -3.42 -12.83 -6.28
N THR A 203 -2.55 -12.87 -5.27
CA THR A 203 -2.80 -13.51 -3.96
C THR A 203 -2.83 -12.50 -2.80
N PHE A 204 -3.15 -11.25 -3.06
CA PHE A 204 -2.99 -10.15 -2.12
C PHE A 204 -3.67 -10.38 -0.78
N GLU A 205 -4.90 -10.88 -0.78
CA GLU A 205 -5.63 -11.28 0.43
C GLU A 205 -4.84 -12.25 1.32
N TRP A 206 -4.19 -13.23 0.70
CA TRP A 206 -3.41 -14.24 1.42
C TRP A 206 -2.07 -13.67 1.91
N GLY A 207 -1.44 -12.82 1.10
CA GLY A 207 -0.24 -12.09 1.48
C GLY A 207 -0.47 -11.27 2.73
N VAL A 208 -1.50 -10.42 2.74
CA VAL A 208 -1.89 -9.59 3.88
C VAL A 208 -2.27 -10.45 5.09
N ALA A 209 -2.99 -11.57 4.88
CA ALA A 209 -3.41 -12.44 5.99
C ALA A 209 -2.25 -13.07 6.78
N VAL A 210 -1.09 -13.30 6.15
CA VAL A 210 0.07 -13.94 6.77
C VAL A 210 1.22 -12.98 7.06
N HIS A 211 1.13 -11.75 6.58
CA HIS A 211 2.22 -10.77 6.61
C HIS A 211 2.69 -10.48 8.04
N ASP A 212 1.78 -10.17 8.95
CA ASP A 212 2.09 -9.73 10.31
C ASP A 212 1.77 -10.80 11.37
N VAL A 213 1.70 -12.06 10.96
CA VAL A 213 1.44 -13.14 11.92
C VAL A 213 2.67 -13.42 12.75
N ASP A 214 2.60 -13.10 14.05
CA ASP A 214 3.60 -13.58 15.00
C ASP A 214 3.49 -15.12 15.13
N ILE A 215 4.34 -15.82 14.40
CA ILE A 215 4.39 -17.28 14.39
C ILE A 215 4.76 -17.89 15.76
N HIS A 216 5.29 -17.09 16.70
CA HIS A 216 5.60 -17.54 18.05
C HIS A 216 4.36 -17.51 18.97
N GLN A 217 3.32 -16.78 18.60
CA GLN A 217 2.03 -16.76 19.29
C GLN A 217 1.05 -17.77 18.71
N ARG A 218 0.97 -18.94 19.33
CA ARG A 218 0.07 -20.04 18.87
C ARG A 218 -1.39 -19.59 18.73
N SER A 219 -1.87 -18.70 19.57
CA SER A 219 -3.23 -18.15 19.52
C SER A 219 -3.47 -17.34 18.24
N GLY A 220 -2.54 -16.48 17.85
CA GLY A 220 -2.59 -15.69 16.63
C GLY A 220 -2.58 -16.57 15.38
N VAL A 221 -1.63 -17.50 15.29
CA VAL A 221 -1.56 -18.48 14.20
C VAL A 221 -2.86 -19.28 14.05
N ARG A 222 -3.42 -19.76 15.18
CA ARG A 222 -4.70 -20.49 15.17
C ARG A 222 -5.85 -19.62 14.69
N ALA A 223 -5.94 -18.37 15.14
CA ALA A 223 -7.01 -17.44 14.73
C ALA A 223 -6.98 -17.21 13.22
N VAL A 224 -5.81 -16.93 12.67
CA VAL A 224 -5.61 -16.74 11.22
C VAL A 224 -5.90 -18.02 10.45
N ALA A 225 -5.42 -19.19 10.91
CA ALA A 225 -5.70 -20.46 10.26
C ALA A 225 -7.20 -20.79 10.23
N VAL A 226 -7.94 -20.53 11.32
CA VAL A 226 -9.39 -20.69 11.39
C VAL A 226 -10.09 -19.73 10.43
N LYS A 227 -9.64 -18.47 10.37
CA LYS A 227 -10.21 -17.46 9.46
C LYS A 227 -9.99 -17.85 7.99
N ILE A 228 -8.76 -18.25 7.64
CA ILE A 228 -8.41 -18.79 6.31
C ILE A 228 -9.32 -20.00 5.96
N ALA A 229 -9.46 -20.95 6.88
CA ALA A 229 -10.29 -22.13 6.65
C ALA A 229 -11.77 -21.75 6.41
N ARG A 230 -12.32 -20.84 7.21
CA ARG A 230 -13.70 -20.35 7.04
C ARG A 230 -13.91 -19.65 5.72
N GLN A 231 -12.98 -18.74 5.35
CA GLN A 231 -13.04 -17.99 4.11
C GLN A 231 -12.97 -18.92 2.89
N SER A 232 -12.02 -19.87 2.92
CA SER A 232 -11.86 -20.87 1.88
C SER A 232 -13.07 -21.78 1.78
N ALA A 233 -13.59 -22.25 2.91
CA ALA A 233 -14.79 -23.09 2.94
C ALA A 233 -16.01 -22.35 2.38
N LYS A 234 -16.18 -21.07 2.71
CA LYS A 234 -17.28 -20.26 2.18
C LYS A 234 -17.19 -20.13 0.66
N ASP A 235 -16.07 -19.66 0.12
CA ASP A 235 -15.95 -19.31 -1.29
C ASP A 235 -15.68 -20.50 -2.20
N TYR A 236 -14.95 -21.53 -1.72
CA TYR A 236 -14.52 -22.64 -2.58
C TYR A 236 -15.21 -23.98 -2.31
N VAL A 237 -16.05 -24.04 -1.25
CA VAL A 237 -16.83 -25.24 -0.95
C VAL A 237 -18.31 -24.91 -0.87
N LEU A 238 -18.75 -24.02 0.02
CA LEU A 238 -20.17 -23.78 0.31
C LEU A 238 -20.92 -23.23 -0.91
N PHE A 239 -20.50 -22.10 -1.48
CA PHE A 239 -21.23 -21.52 -2.62
C PHE A 239 -21.18 -22.40 -3.89
N PRO A 240 -20.04 -23.02 -4.24
CA PRO A 240 -20.02 -24.03 -5.28
C PRO A 240 -21.00 -25.18 -5.01
N ALA A 241 -21.01 -25.75 -3.80
CA ALA A 241 -21.92 -26.86 -3.45
C ALA A 241 -23.41 -26.46 -3.56
N LEU A 242 -23.77 -25.25 -3.09
CA LEU A 242 -25.13 -24.71 -3.21
C LEU A 242 -25.58 -24.53 -4.67
N SER A 243 -24.65 -24.41 -5.62
CA SER A 243 -24.95 -24.30 -7.05
C SER A 243 -25.23 -25.68 -7.72
N GLY A 244 -25.16 -26.77 -6.98
CA GLY A 244 -25.45 -28.13 -7.44
C GLY A 244 -24.63 -28.53 -8.66
N ARG A 245 -25.30 -28.91 -9.77
CA ARG A 245 -24.60 -29.32 -11.01
C ARG A 245 -23.67 -28.25 -11.61
N ARG A 246 -23.77 -26.98 -11.19
CA ARG A 246 -22.94 -25.86 -11.69
C ARG A 246 -21.76 -25.55 -10.80
N TRP A 247 -21.46 -26.38 -9.82
CA TRP A 247 -20.43 -26.14 -8.83
C TRP A 247 -19.06 -25.71 -9.42
N ARG A 248 -18.62 -26.33 -10.54
CA ARG A 248 -17.36 -25.95 -11.20
C ARG A 248 -17.37 -24.55 -11.75
N ARG A 249 -18.51 -24.09 -12.29
CA ARG A 249 -18.68 -22.74 -12.82
C ARG A 249 -18.71 -21.71 -11.69
N THR A 250 -19.35 -22.01 -10.58
CA THR A 250 -19.39 -21.16 -9.40
C THR A 250 -18.02 -21.10 -8.75
N LEU A 251 -17.33 -22.23 -8.61
CA LEU A 251 -15.93 -22.26 -8.12
C LEU A 251 -15.01 -21.37 -8.96
N ALA A 252 -15.07 -21.48 -10.28
CA ALA A 252 -14.30 -20.63 -11.18
C ALA A 252 -14.71 -19.15 -11.07
N ALA A 253 -15.99 -18.87 -10.85
CA ALA A 253 -16.49 -17.52 -10.66
C ALA A 253 -15.99 -16.89 -9.35
N ASP A 254 -16.06 -17.61 -8.23
CA ASP A 254 -15.56 -17.16 -6.93
C ASP A 254 -14.04 -16.93 -6.98
N ALA A 255 -13.28 -17.85 -7.59
CA ALA A 255 -11.85 -17.69 -7.78
C ALA A 255 -11.50 -16.45 -8.64
N THR A 256 -12.26 -16.23 -9.72
CA THR A 256 -12.06 -15.05 -10.59
C THR A 256 -12.45 -13.76 -9.87
N ALA A 257 -13.55 -13.74 -9.13
CA ALA A 257 -13.97 -12.57 -8.36
C ALA A 257 -12.95 -12.23 -7.25
N ASN A 258 -12.39 -13.23 -6.57
CA ASN A 258 -11.32 -13.04 -5.59
C ASN A 258 -10.04 -12.51 -6.24
N LEU A 259 -9.67 -13.03 -7.42
CA LEU A 259 -8.54 -12.51 -8.19
C LEU A 259 -8.73 -11.04 -8.58
N LEU A 260 -9.91 -10.67 -9.07
CA LEU A 260 -10.23 -9.28 -9.43
C LEU A 260 -10.12 -8.35 -8.21
N ARG A 261 -10.70 -8.75 -7.05
CA ARG A 261 -10.59 -8.01 -5.81
C ARG A 261 -9.12 -7.88 -5.35
N ASN A 262 -8.34 -8.97 -5.41
CA ASN A 262 -6.93 -8.97 -5.01
C ASN A 262 -6.10 -8.02 -5.85
N VAL A 263 -6.22 -8.11 -7.18
CA VAL A 263 -5.50 -7.21 -8.10
C VAL A 263 -5.94 -5.76 -7.89
N TRP A 264 -7.23 -5.53 -7.66
CA TRP A 264 -7.74 -4.19 -7.41
C TRP A 264 -7.19 -3.59 -6.11
N ALA A 265 -7.27 -4.30 -4.98
CA ALA A 265 -6.74 -3.85 -3.71
C ALA A 265 -5.22 -3.60 -3.78
N TYR A 266 -4.48 -4.52 -4.38
CA TYR A 266 -3.05 -4.36 -4.65
C TYR A 266 -2.75 -3.07 -5.44
N LEU A 267 -3.46 -2.83 -6.55
CA LEU A 267 -3.25 -1.64 -7.38
C LEU A 267 -3.48 -0.33 -6.60
N VAL A 268 -4.57 -0.26 -5.84
CA VAL A 268 -4.92 0.93 -5.05
C VAL A 268 -3.84 1.22 -4.02
N ILE A 269 -3.44 0.22 -3.23
CA ILE A 269 -2.47 0.38 -2.15
C ILE A 269 -1.08 0.74 -2.71
N PHE A 270 -0.61 0.03 -3.73
CA PHE A 270 0.70 0.28 -4.32
C PHE A 270 0.79 1.63 -5.02
N CYS A 271 -0.31 2.10 -5.63
CA CYS A 271 -0.36 3.44 -6.22
C CYS A 271 -0.44 4.57 -5.18
N GLY A 272 -0.79 4.25 -3.94
CA GLY A 272 -0.78 5.20 -2.83
C GLY A 272 0.59 5.37 -2.16
N HIS A 273 1.47 4.36 -2.23
CA HIS A 273 2.70 4.33 -1.41
C HIS A 273 4.01 4.28 -2.20
N PHE A 274 4.00 3.83 -3.45
CA PHE A 274 5.25 3.54 -4.16
C PHE A 274 5.43 4.23 -5.52
N PRO A 275 4.60 5.20 -5.94
CA PRO A 275 4.92 5.99 -7.12
C PRO A 275 6.05 6.97 -6.82
N ASP A 276 6.57 7.60 -7.88
CA ASP A 276 7.56 8.68 -7.75
C ASP A 276 6.97 9.82 -6.91
N GLY A 277 7.77 10.38 -6.02
CA GLY A 277 7.37 11.46 -5.11
C GLY A 277 6.63 11.00 -3.85
N ALA A 278 6.49 9.69 -3.60
CA ALA A 278 6.12 9.16 -2.29
C ALA A 278 7.39 8.81 -1.50
N GLU A 279 7.74 9.64 -0.51
CA GLU A 279 8.98 9.55 0.26
C GLU A 279 9.09 8.27 1.09
N LYS A 280 10.34 7.82 1.32
CA LYS A 280 10.67 6.76 2.29
C LYS A 280 11.63 7.36 3.31
N PHE A 281 11.45 6.95 4.55
CA PHE A 281 12.13 7.52 5.70
C PHE A 281 12.97 6.46 6.41
N THR A 282 13.92 6.92 7.22
CA THR A 282 14.72 6.08 8.09
C THR A 282 14.33 6.29 9.55
N LEU A 283 14.70 5.35 10.43
CA LEU A 283 14.35 5.44 11.86
C LEU A 283 14.98 6.68 12.53
N GLU A 284 16.15 7.11 12.09
CA GLU A 284 16.86 8.28 12.65
C GLU A 284 16.08 9.58 12.43
N GLU A 285 15.26 9.66 11.37
CA GLU A 285 14.40 10.80 11.07
C GLU A 285 13.22 10.94 12.03
N LEU A 286 12.85 9.87 12.74
CA LEU A 286 11.72 9.84 13.65
C LEU A 286 12.08 10.17 15.11
N GLU A 287 13.35 10.08 15.51
CA GLU A 287 13.74 10.16 16.93
C GLU A 287 13.32 11.47 17.64
N ARG A 288 13.01 12.51 16.87
CA ARG A 288 12.59 13.84 17.39
C ARG A 288 11.36 14.38 16.69
N GLU A 289 10.58 13.51 16.02
CA GLU A 289 9.42 13.93 15.24
C GLU A 289 8.35 14.56 16.14
N THR A 290 7.98 15.81 15.86
CA THR A 290 6.83 16.47 16.48
C THR A 290 5.52 16.02 15.83
N SER A 291 4.37 16.37 16.44
CA SER A 291 3.06 16.08 15.83
C SER A 291 2.88 16.77 14.47
N SER A 292 3.44 17.95 14.30
CA SER A 292 3.37 18.72 13.05
C SER A 292 4.26 18.09 11.97
N GLU A 293 5.45 17.62 12.34
CA GLU A 293 6.34 16.86 11.46
C GLU A 293 5.72 15.50 11.07
N TRP A 294 4.98 14.85 11.97
CA TRP A 294 4.25 13.63 11.64
C TRP A 294 3.23 13.88 10.51
N TYR A 295 2.44 14.97 10.58
CA TYR A 295 1.55 15.34 9.47
C TYR A 295 2.32 15.54 8.17
N LEU A 296 3.43 16.28 8.22
CA LEU A 296 4.28 16.50 7.06
C LEU A 296 4.75 15.17 6.48
N ARG A 297 5.24 14.25 7.29
CA ARG A 297 5.67 12.92 6.85
C ARG A 297 4.53 12.09 6.22
N GLN A 298 3.31 12.17 6.74
CA GLN A 298 2.16 11.51 6.11
C GLN A 298 1.89 12.06 4.70
N MET A 299 1.94 13.38 4.54
CA MET A 299 1.74 14.01 3.23
C MET A 299 2.80 13.59 2.21
N LEU A 300 4.03 13.41 2.65
CA LEU A 300 5.17 13.13 1.79
C LEU A 300 5.33 11.64 1.46
N GLY A 301 5.01 10.80 2.42
CA GLY A 301 5.10 9.34 2.28
C GLY A 301 4.01 8.74 1.40
N THR A 302 3.04 9.54 0.96
CA THR A 302 1.86 9.03 0.25
C THR A 302 1.54 9.82 -1.01
N ALA A 303 0.78 9.21 -1.91
CA ALA A 303 0.42 9.80 -3.19
C ALA A 303 -1.05 9.53 -3.53
N ASN A 304 -1.71 10.54 -4.05
CA ASN A 304 -3.06 10.44 -4.56
C ASN A 304 -3.07 9.95 -6.02
N PHE A 305 -4.17 9.36 -6.46
CA PHE A 305 -4.41 9.18 -7.88
C PHE A 305 -5.75 9.80 -8.30
N ARG A 306 -5.81 10.26 -9.55
CA ARG A 306 -7.01 10.88 -10.09
C ARG A 306 -8.11 9.85 -10.30
N ALA A 307 -9.28 10.09 -9.71
CA ALA A 307 -10.44 9.22 -9.80
C ALA A 307 -11.71 10.06 -9.97
N GLY A 308 -12.63 9.58 -10.82
CA GLY A 308 -14.01 10.03 -10.79
C GLY A 308 -14.79 9.39 -9.64
N PRO A 309 -16.04 9.80 -9.37
CA PRO A 309 -16.80 9.34 -8.18
C PRO A 309 -16.93 7.82 -8.06
N VAL A 310 -17.11 7.12 -9.17
CA VAL A 310 -17.23 5.64 -9.17
C VAL A 310 -15.92 4.99 -8.79
N LEU A 311 -14.81 5.45 -9.36
CA LEU A 311 -13.49 4.88 -9.07
C LEU A 311 -13.06 5.21 -7.63
N ALA A 312 -13.36 6.42 -7.15
CA ALA A 312 -13.14 6.81 -5.77
C ALA A 312 -13.89 5.87 -4.80
N PHE A 313 -15.18 5.66 -5.02
CA PHE A 313 -15.98 4.74 -4.24
C PHE A 313 -15.41 3.30 -4.25
N LEU A 314 -15.07 2.77 -5.43
CA LEU A 314 -14.52 1.42 -5.56
C LEU A 314 -13.13 1.26 -4.94
N SER A 315 -12.38 2.35 -4.80
CA SER A 315 -11.08 2.34 -4.13
C SER A 315 -11.17 2.58 -2.61
N GLY A 316 -12.35 2.65 -2.02
CA GLY A 316 -12.49 3.01 -0.61
C GLY A 316 -12.15 4.47 -0.33
N ASN A 317 -12.30 5.34 -1.32
CA ASN A 317 -11.80 6.72 -1.33
C ASN A 317 -10.28 6.84 -1.12
N LEU A 318 -9.53 5.74 -1.24
CA LEU A 318 -8.06 5.73 -1.15
C LEU A 318 -7.36 6.35 -2.38
N CYS A 319 -8.11 6.85 -3.36
CA CYS A 319 -7.58 7.80 -4.32
C CYS A 319 -7.14 9.13 -3.68
N TYR A 320 -7.58 9.38 -2.45
CA TYR A 320 -7.17 10.45 -1.55
C TYR A 320 -6.26 9.90 -0.45
N GLN A 321 -5.16 9.25 -0.84
CA GLN A 321 -4.26 8.56 0.09
C GLN A 321 -3.58 9.52 1.07
N ILE A 322 -3.23 10.72 0.61
CA ILE A 322 -2.67 11.79 1.46
C ILE A 322 -3.67 12.13 2.59
N GLU A 323 -4.92 12.37 2.25
CA GLU A 323 -5.98 12.73 3.20
C GLU A 323 -6.31 11.57 4.13
N HIS A 324 -6.26 10.35 3.61
CA HIS A 324 -6.44 9.13 4.41
C HIS A 324 -5.32 8.99 5.44
N HIS A 325 -4.07 9.22 5.08
CA HIS A 325 -2.94 9.14 6.01
C HIS A 325 -2.92 10.28 7.01
N LEU A 326 -3.35 11.47 6.63
CA LEU A 326 -3.52 12.59 7.56
C LEU A 326 -4.61 12.31 8.60
N PHE A 327 -5.72 11.71 8.19
CA PHE A 327 -6.92 11.55 9.02
C PHE A 327 -7.61 10.19 8.77
N PRO A 328 -6.96 9.08 9.13
CA PRO A 328 -7.44 7.74 8.79
C PRO A 328 -8.77 7.37 9.46
N ASP A 329 -9.09 8.00 10.58
CA ASP A 329 -10.30 7.81 11.40
C ASP A 329 -11.45 8.74 11.04
N LEU A 330 -11.27 9.65 10.07
CA LEU A 330 -12.36 10.46 9.54
C LEU A 330 -13.11 9.72 8.44
N PRO A 331 -14.44 9.93 8.28
CA PRO A 331 -15.24 9.24 7.29
C PRO A 331 -14.72 9.38 5.86
N SER A 332 -14.53 8.28 5.16
CA SER A 332 -13.95 8.21 3.81
C SER A 332 -14.68 9.10 2.79
N ASN A 333 -16.00 9.24 2.92
CA ASN A 333 -16.81 10.10 2.07
C ASN A 333 -16.53 11.60 2.24
N ARG A 334 -15.66 11.98 3.20
CA ARG A 334 -15.19 13.35 3.43
C ARG A 334 -13.84 13.64 2.79
N TYR A 335 -13.11 12.64 2.31
CA TYR A 335 -11.74 12.86 1.80
C TYR A 335 -11.68 13.81 0.62
N ALA A 336 -12.67 13.84 -0.27
CA ALA A 336 -12.72 14.83 -1.34
C ALA A 336 -12.87 16.29 -0.81
N GLU A 337 -13.62 16.47 0.28
CA GLU A 337 -13.79 17.76 0.95
C GLU A 337 -12.50 18.16 1.69
N ILE A 338 -11.84 17.21 2.34
CA ILE A 338 -10.54 17.40 2.99
C ILE A 338 -9.47 17.76 1.95
N ALA A 339 -9.40 17.05 0.83
CA ALA A 339 -8.47 17.31 -0.27
C ALA A 339 -8.60 18.74 -0.83
N ALA A 340 -9.81 19.26 -0.91
CA ALA A 340 -10.05 20.64 -1.36
C ALA A 340 -9.46 21.68 -0.39
N ARG A 341 -9.19 21.31 0.87
CA ARG A 341 -8.57 22.16 1.89
C ARG A 341 -7.07 21.91 2.03
N VAL A 342 -6.64 20.66 1.91
CA VAL A 342 -5.21 20.28 2.01
C VAL A 342 -4.40 20.79 0.84
N ARG A 343 -4.94 20.70 -0.39
CA ARG A 343 -4.22 21.16 -1.59
C ARG A 343 -3.79 22.63 -1.53
N PRO A 344 -4.64 23.61 -1.12
CA PRO A 344 -4.20 24.99 -0.93
C PRO A 344 -3.11 25.16 0.13
N LEU A 345 -3.03 24.29 1.14
CA LEU A 345 -1.95 24.31 2.11
C LEU A 345 -0.63 23.87 1.46
N CYS A 346 -0.66 22.83 0.62
CA CYS A 346 0.52 22.45 -0.16
C CYS A 346 1.01 23.60 -1.04
N GLU A 347 0.11 24.31 -1.71
CA GLU A 347 0.45 25.50 -2.51
C GLU A 347 1.00 26.65 -1.65
N LYS A 348 0.43 26.88 -0.46
CA LYS A 348 0.86 27.91 0.47
C LYS A 348 2.27 27.70 1.02
N TYR A 349 2.60 26.45 1.31
CA TYR A 349 3.89 26.08 1.92
C TYR A 349 4.91 25.53 0.90
N ASP A 350 4.62 25.67 -0.41
CA ASP A 350 5.46 25.15 -1.51
C ASP A 350 5.81 23.66 -1.33
N LEU A 351 4.80 22.86 -0.95
CA LEU A 351 4.91 21.42 -0.74
C LEU A 351 4.37 20.64 -1.95
N PRO A 352 4.97 19.51 -2.31
CA PRO A 352 4.41 18.66 -3.33
C PRO A 352 3.08 18.05 -2.89
N TYR A 353 2.08 18.11 -3.75
CA TYR A 353 0.85 17.34 -3.64
C TYR A 353 0.86 16.26 -4.71
N THR A 354 1.49 15.12 -4.38
CA THR A 354 1.74 14.05 -5.34
C THR A 354 0.45 13.42 -5.82
N THR A 355 0.12 13.62 -7.11
CA THR A 355 -1.09 13.08 -7.72
C THR A 355 -0.90 12.83 -9.22
N GLY A 356 -1.56 11.81 -9.75
CA GLY A 356 -1.48 11.46 -11.17
C GLY A 356 -2.57 10.49 -11.63
N PRO A 357 -2.65 10.15 -12.92
CA PRO A 357 -3.51 9.07 -13.39
C PRO A 357 -3.10 7.73 -12.76
N LEU A 358 -4.07 6.89 -12.38
CA LEU A 358 -3.83 5.57 -11.77
C LEU A 358 -2.84 4.72 -12.58
N ALA A 359 -3.00 4.67 -13.91
CA ALA A 359 -2.10 3.91 -14.78
C ALA A 359 -0.65 4.43 -14.73
N ARG A 360 -0.45 5.76 -14.61
CA ARG A 360 0.88 6.36 -14.47
C ARG A 360 1.49 6.03 -13.10
N GLN A 361 0.73 6.15 -12.02
CA GLN A 361 1.18 5.81 -10.67
C GLN A 361 1.61 4.34 -10.60
N TYR A 362 0.80 3.44 -11.16
CA TYR A 362 1.16 2.03 -11.22
C TYR A 362 2.41 1.77 -12.07
N TRP A 363 2.54 2.44 -13.22
CA TRP A 363 3.74 2.31 -14.05
C TRP A 363 5.01 2.77 -13.33
N GLN A 364 4.95 3.87 -12.60
CA GLN A 364 6.08 4.37 -11.79
C GLN A 364 6.47 3.35 -10.72
N THR A 365 5.49 2.84 -9.97
CA THR A 365 5.69 1.79 -8.97
C THR A 365 6.31 0.52 -9.59
N PHE A 366 5.75 0.04 -10.69
CA PHE A 366 6.25 -1.16 -11.36
C PHE A 366 7.67 -0.96 -11.91
N ARG A 367 7.95 0.20 -12.46
CA ARG A 367 9.30 0.57 -12.92
C ARG A 367 10.30 0.54 -11.77
N THR A 368 9.97 1.08 -10.62
CA THR A 368 10.81 1.04 -9.41
C THR A 368 11.06 -0.40 -8.96
N ILE A 369 10.02 -1.25 -8.92
CA ILE A 369 10.16 -2.67 -8.62
C ILE A 369 11.10 -3.36 -9.62
N LEU A 370 10.97 -3.10 -10.93
CA LEU A 370 11.87 -3.66 -11.94
C LEU A 370 13.32 -3.19 -11.77
N LYS A 371 13.51 -1.90 -11.53
CA LYS A 371 14.83 -1.28 -11.37
C LYS A 371 15.55 -1.83 -10.15
N LEU A 372 14.88 -1.85 -9.01
CA LEU A 372 15.45 -2.27 -7.73
C LEU A 372 15.56 -3.80 -7.58
N ALA A 373 15.11 -4.56 -8.57
CA ALA A 373 15.47 -5.96 -8.71
C ALA A 373 16.99 -6.15 -8.92
N LEU A 374 17.65 -5.16 -9.51
CA LEU A 374 19.08 -5.18 -9.79
C LEU A 374 19.89 -4.68 -8.59
N PRO A 375 21.12 -5.19 -8.39
CA PRO A 375 22.02 -4.70 -7.36
C PRO A 375 22.48 -3.25 -7.65
N ASP A 376 22.76 -2.49 -6.59
CA ASP A 376 23.10 -1.07 -6.67
C ASP A 376 24.33 -0.77 -7.54
N CYS A 377 25.29 -1.69 -7.58
CA CYS A 377 26.47 -1.57 -8.43
C CYS A 377 26.14 -1.50 -9.95
N LEU A 378 24.95 -1.98 -10.35
CA LEU A 378 24.44 -1.87 -11.72
C LEU A 378 23.53 -0.66 -11.93
N LEU A 379 23.12 -0.01 -10.85
CA LEU A 379 22.15 1.08 -10.83
C LEU A 379 22.81 2.42 -10.52
N VAL A 380 23.89 2.77 -11.14
CA VAL A 380 24.50 4.12 -10.96
C VAL A 380 23.46 5.16 -11.37
N ALA A 381 22.61 5.50 -10.43
CA ALA A 381 21.38 6.17 -10.70
C ALA A 381 21.50 7.67 -10.64
N THR A 382 20.68 8.26 -11.45
CA THR A 382 20.24 9.63 -11.31
C THR A 382 18.75 9.59 -10.95
N ALA A 383 18.23 10.61 -10.31
CA ALA A 383 16.81 10.75 -10.07
C ALA A 383 15.97 10.68 -11.37
N ASP A 384 16.57 11.03 -12.50
CA ASP A 384 15.93 10.97 -13.80
C ASP A 384 15.58 9.54 -14.24
N ASP A 385 16.28 8.54 -13.69
CA ASP A 385 16.06 7.14 -14.05
C ASP A 385 14.86 6.50 -13.34
N ALA A 386 14.60 6.82 -12.10
CA ALA A 386 13.44 6.51 -11.29
C ALA A 386 13.67 7.11 -9.89
N PRO A 387 13.22 8.31 -9.63
CA PRO A 387 13.35 8.91 -8.31
C PRO A 387 12.62 8.05 -7.28
N GLU A 388 13.39 7.67 -6.27
CA GLU A 388 12.90 6.91 -5.13
C GLU A 388 12.89 7.83 -3.91
N THR A 389 12.95 9.16 -4.21
CA THR A 389 12.83 10.15 -3.16
C THR A 389 14.15 10.59 -2.48
N ALA A 390 14.15 10.80 -1.15
CA ALA A 390 15.33 11.28 -0.42
C ALA A 390 16.55 10.36 -0.53
N SER A 391 16.35 9.05 -0.55
CA SER A 391 17.43 8.07 -0.75
C SER A 391 18.11 8.23 -2.11
N GLU A 392 17.36 8.65 -3.13
CA GLU A 392 17.90 8.92 -4.46
C GLU A 392 18.82 10.18 -4.47
N SER A 393 18.45 11.22 -3.75
CA SER A 393 19.28 12.43 -3.60
C SER A 393 20.61 12.11 -2.92
N LYS A 394 20.60 11.32 -1.85
CA LYS A 394 21.82 10.80 -1.19
C LYS A 394 22.68 10.00 -2.15
N PHE A 395 22.07 9.10 -2.89
CA PHE A 395 22.77 8.24 -3.85
C PHE A 395 23.40 9.06 -4.99
N ARG A 396 22.76 10.12 -5.45
CA ARG A 396 23.35 11.08 -6.40
C ARG A 396 24.63 11.73 -5.86
N ALA A 397 24.59 12.20 -4.64
CA ALA A 397 25.73 12.85 -4.01
C ALA A 397 26.92 11.88 -3.91
N GLN A 398 26.69 10.65 -3.48
CA GLN A 398 27.71 9.60 -3.39
C GLN A 398 28.25 9.20 -4.77
N SER A 399 27.38 9.05 -5.77
CA SER A 399 27.80 8.72 -7.14
C SER A 399 28.64 9.83 -7.78
N ARG A 400 28.32 11.11 -7.53
CA ARG A 400 29.11 12.24 -8.00
C ARG A 400 30.48 12.32 -7.31
N ALA A 401 30.57 11.98 -6.04
CA ALA A 401 31.84 11.89 -5.30
C ALA A 401 32.70 10.71 -5.79
N GLY A 402 32.10 9.55 -6.04
CA GLY A 402 32.77 8.35 -6.54
C GLY A 402 33.25 8.46 -7.99
N VAL A 403 32.51 9.14 -8.86
CA VAL A 403 32.91 9.38 -10.28
C VAL A 403 34.12 10.29 -10.38
N ARG A 404 34.35 11.17 -9.41
CA ARG A 404 35.59 11.96 -9.36
C ARG A 404 36.83 11.11 -9.01
N SER A 405 36.65 9.92 -8.44
CA SER A 405 37.75 9.02 -8.04
C SER A 405 37.96 7.79 -8.92
N ALA A 406 37.01 7.43 -9.79
CA ALA A 406 37.08 6.23 -10.63
C ALA A 406 37.28 6.56 -12.10
N SER A 407 38.43 6.11 -12.64
CA SER A 407 38.83 6.29 -14.02
C SER A 407 37.87 5.67 -15.05
N SER A 408 37.89 6.22 -16.25
CA SER A 408 37.05 6.07 -17.44
C SER A 408 36.69 4.65 -17.93
N SER A 409 37.25 3.57 -17.42
CA SER A 409 37.04 2.20 -17.91
C SER A 409 35.76 1.52 -17.39
N ALA A 410 35.16 2.02 -16.31
CA ALA A 410 33.92 1.50 -15.75
C ALA A 410 32.65 2.11 -16.41
N GLU A 411 32.79 3.25 -17.04
CA GLU A 411 31.69 4.02 -17.65
C GLU A 411 31.08 3.34 -18.88
N SER A 412 31.89 2.68 -19.72
CA SER A 412 31.45 2.10 -20.98
C SER A 412 30.44 0.92 -20.82
N ARG A 413 30.66 0.06 -19.83
CA ARG A 413 29.75 -1.10 -19.60
C ARG A 413 28.44 -0.71 -18.89
N ARG A 414 28.45 0.39 -18.14
CA ARG A 414 27.31 0.91 -17.38
C ARG A 414 26.35 1.70 -18.27
N SER A 415 26.85 2.31 -19.34
CA SER A 415 26.07 3.12 -20.28
C SER A 415 25.02 2.31 -21.06
N GLY A 416 25.32 1.06 -21.42
CA GLY A 416 24.40 0.22 -22.20
C GLY A 416 23.11 -0.16 -21.46
N LEU A 417 23.22 -0.51 -20.16
CA LEU A 417 22.05 -0.86 -19.34
C LEU A 417 21.22 0.39 -18.97
N ARG A 418 21.89 1.51 -18.72
CA ARG A 418 21.27 2.83 -18.57
C ARG A 418 20.44 3.23 -19.76
N THR A 419 21.00 3.11 -20.97
CA THR A 419 20.31 3.45 -22.22
C THR A 419 19.09 2.56 -22.42
N ALA A 420 19.19 1.26 -22.11
CA ALA A 420 18.07 0.34 -22.21
C ALA A 420 16.93 0.65 -21.22
N LEU A 421 17.26 1.03 -19.98
CA LEU A 421 16.27 1.40 -18.95
C LEU A 421 15.69 2.79 -19.21
N ARG A 422 16.53 3.76 -19.59
CA ARG A 422 16.13 5.14 -19.90
C ARG A 422 15.23 5.24 -21.14
N ASN A 423 15.57 4.56 -22.23
CA ASN A 423 14.77 4.57 -23.47
C ASN A 423 13.36 3.97 -23.29
N ARG A 424 13.15 3.17 -22.22
CA ARG A 424 11.83 2.68 -21.86
C ARG A 424 11.03 3.65 -20.99
N SER A 425 11.69 4.62 -20.33
CA SER A 425 11.03 5.60 -19.45
C SER A 425 10.68 6.91 -20.18
N THR A 426 11.34 7.22 -21.28
CA THR A 426 11.16 8.46 -22.06
C THR A 426 10.24 8.34 -23.25
N SER A 427 9.70 7.14 -23.56
CA SER A 427 8.61 7.05 -24.53
C SER A 427 7.38 7.70 -23.93
N SER A 428 7.22 8.94 -24.31
CA SER A 428 6.13 9.88 -24.06
C SER A 428 4.74 9.23 -24.00
N TRP A 429 4.07 9.55 -22.95
CA TRP A 429 2.60 9.55 -22.89
C TRP A 429 2.12 10.89 -22.36
#